data_d3239e2a2075e03a9a39bda17668dc0d
#
_entry.id   d3239e2a2075e03a9a39bda17668dc0d
#
_cell.length_a   1.000
_cell.length_b   1.000
_cell.length_c   1.000
_cell.angle_alpha   90.00
_cell.angle_beta   90.00
_cell.angle_gamma   90.00
#
_symmetry.space_group_name_H-M   'P 1'
#
loop_
_entity.id
_entity.type
_entity.pdbx_description
1 polymer ?
#
loop_
_entity_poly.entity_id
_entity_poly.type
_entity_poly.pdbx_seq_one_letter_code
_entity_poly.pdbx_strand_id
1 'polypeptide(L)'
;MDHLGDRLGTPSLVVCLDAECGNYEQLWCTTSLRGNLTGNLEVTVLTEGVHSGSATGIVPSCFRILRQLLSRIEDETSGNLKVEDLYVEIPEQRQEQAKLAAEVLSESVYRKFPWVDTSAAPSESIYELLLNNNWRPGLTVTGADGMPATINAGNTMLPSTRLKLSFRLPPTLDADVAATAVKKALDADPPTFAKAHFKVESAMAGWNAPAIADWLEVSMMKASQGFFDKPSVYMGTGGTIPFMGMLGEQFPEAQFLITGLLGPNSNAHGPNEFLHIEKGKKLTCCVAQVLEDHYNR
;
A
#
# COMPACT_ATOMS: atom_id res chain seq x y z
N MET A 1 18.34 -12.97 7.36
CA MET A 1 19.35 -13.23 6.29
C MET A 1 20.74 -13.47 6.85
N ASP A 2 21.17 -12.77 7.89
CA ASP A 2 22.52 -12.82 8.45
C ASP A 2 23.04 -14.23 8.81
N HIS A 3 22.13 -15.14 9.18
CA HIS A 3 22.49 -16.53 9.53
C HIS A 3 22.31 -17.55 8.39
N LEU A 4 21.62 -17.19 7.33
CA LEU A 4 21.26 -18.13 6.24
C LEU A 4 21.81 -17.73 4.88
N GLY A 5 22.33 -16.50 4.72
CA GLY A 5 22.80 -15.99 3.43
C GLY A 5 23.82 -16.92 2.78
N ASP A 6 24.84 -17.33 3.51
CA ASP A 6 25.89 -18.24 3.01
C ASP A 6 25.35 -19.62 2.58
N ARG A 7 24.23 -20.05 3.16
CA ARG A 7 23.60 -21.34 2.84
C ARG A 7 22.72 -21.27 1.61
N LEU A 8 22.19 -20.08 1.29
CA LEU A 8 21.36 -19.86 0.10
C LEU A 8 22.21 -19.76 -1.18
N GLY A 9 23.50 -19.45 -1.04
CA GLY A 9 24.37 -19.23 -2.18
C GLY A 9 23.99 -17.98 -2.96
N THR A 10 24.08 -18.03 -4.28
CA THR A 10 23.77 -16.92 -5.20
C THR A 10 22.61 -17.33 -6.11
N PRO A 11 21.35 -17.19 -5.68
CA PRO A 11 20.21 -17.53 -6.52
C PRO A 11 20.12 -16.59 -7.72
N SER A 12 19.85 -17.12 -8.90
CA SER A 12 19.58 -16.33 -10.11
C SER A 12 18.07 -16.16 -10.39
N LEU A 13 17.24 -16.89 -9.64
CA LEU A 13 15.77 -16.75 -9.64
C LEU A 13 15.25 -16.92 -8.22
N VAL A 14 14.39 -15.99 -7.81
CA VAL A 14 13.60 -16.07 -6.56
C VAL A 14 12.12 -16.22 -6.94
N VAL A 15 11.49 -17.28 -6.43
CA VAL A 15 10.03 -17.48 -6.58
C VAL A 15 9.35 -17.22 -5.25
N CYS A 16 8.47 -16.23 -5.20
CA CYS A 16 7.62 -15.92 -4.05
C CYS A 16 6.16 -16.15 -4.42
N LEU A 17 5.47 -16.96 -3.64
CA LEU A 17 4.06 -17.33 -3.88
C LEU A 17 3.08 -16.62 -2.93
N ASP A 18 3.56 -15.61 -2.22
CA ASP A 18 2.81 -14.83 -1.24
C ASP A 18 2.40 -13.46 -1.81
N ALA A 19 1.65 -13.47 -2.92
CA ALA A 19 1.18 -12.25 -3.56
C ALA A 19 -0.27 -12.36 -4.04
N GLU A 20 -0.80 -11.20 -4.42
CA GLU A 20 -2.13 -11.09 -5.02
C GLU A 20 -2.11 -11.49 -6.50
N CYS A 21 -3.29 -11.82 -7.04
CA CYS A 21 -3.54 -11.88 -8.47
C CYS A 21 -4.74 -11.03 -8.84
N GLY A 22 -4.68 -10.37 -10.00
CA GLY A 22 -5.74 -9.48 -10.44
C GLY A 22 -7.03 -10.22 -10.80
N ASN A 23 -6.91 -11.43 -11.35
CA ASN A 23 -8.01 -12.36 -11.61
C ASN A 23 -7.51 -13.81 -11.57
N TYR A 24 -8.42 -14.78 -11.75
CA TYR A 24 -8.10 -16.22 -11.75
C TYR A 24 -7.84 -16.81 -13.13
N GLU A 25 -7.78 -15.98 -14.18
CA GLU A 25 -7.82 -16.42 -15.57
C GLU A 25 -6.46 -16.43 -16.28
N GLN A 26 -5.40 -15.92 -15.63
CA GLN A 26 -4.05 -15.84 -16.21
C GLN A 26 -2.97 -15.77 -15.14
N LEU A 27 -1.70 -15.90 -15.54
CA LEU A 27 -0.56 -15.71 -14.64
C LEU A 27 -0.37 -14.22 -14.39
N TRP A 28 -0.30 -13.84 -13.12
CA TRP A 28 0.04 -12.50 -12.67
C TRP A 28 1.42 -12.49 -12.03
N CYS A 29 2.22 -11.48 -12.33
CA CYS A 29 3.50 -11.25 -11.70
C CYS A 29 3.51 -9.87 -11.02
N THR A 30 3.79 -9.86 -9.72
CA THR A 30 3.94 -8.62 -8.95
C THR A 30 5.30 -8.01 -9.21
N THR A 31 5.33 -6.76 -9.66
CA THR A 31 6.54 -6.04 -10.06
C THR A 31 6.91 -4.90 -9.13
N SER A 32 6.02 -4.52 -8.21
CA SER A 32 6.32 -3.55 -7.16
C SER A 32 5.41 -3.71 -5.96
N LEU A 33 5.91 -3.31 -4.79
CA LEU A 33 5.23 -3.34 -3.51
C LEU A 33 5.35 -1.97 -2.86
N ARG A 34 4.26 -1.43 -2.32
CA ARG A 34 4.32 -0.16 -1.61
C ARG A 34 4.97 -0.30 -0.25
N GLY A 35 5.64 0.76 0.20
CA GLY A 35 6.06 0.93 1.58
C GLY A 35 4.88 1.31 2.50
N ASN A 36 5.15 1.36 3.79
CA ASN A 36 4.18 1.73 4.80
C ASN A 36 4.83 2.56 5.92
N LEU A 37 4.21 3.69 6.26
CA LEU A 37 4.57 4.52 7.40
C LEU A 37 3.36 4.64 8.32
N THR A 38 3.51 4.31 9.59
CA THR A 38 2.45 4.48 10.59
C THR A 38 2.92 5.35 11.75
N GLY A 39 1.99 6.09 12.33
CA GLY A 39 2.27 6.91 13.50
C GLY A 39 1.01 7.51 14.09
N ASN A 40 1.19 8.17 15.23
CA ASN A 40 0.12 8.84 15.95
C ASN A 40 0.31 10.36 15.89
N LEU A 41 -0.71 11.07 15.42
CA LEU A 41 -0.81 12.53 15.52
C LEU A 41 -1.66 12.87 16.73
N GLU A 42 -1.04 13.50 17.73
CA GLU A 42 -1.71 13.96 18.95
C GLU A 42 -1.75 15.47 19.01
N VAL A 43 -2.90 16.01 19.36
CA VAL A 43 -3.10 17.45 19.65
C VAL A 43 -3.63 17.62 21.05
N THR A 44 -2.99 18.46 21.85
CA THR A 44 -3.37 18.78 23.24
C THR A 44 -3.51 20.31 23.39
N VAL A 45 -4.61 20.76 23.96
CA VAL A 45 -4.90 22.19 24.21
C VAL A 45 -5.18 22.49 25.67
N LEU A 46 -5.60 21.52 26.46
CA LEU A 46 -5.91 21.64 27.88
C LEU A 46 -5.25 20.53 28.68
N THR A 47 -5.12 20.71 29.98
CA THR A 47 -4.61 19.67 30.89
C THR A 47 -5.72 18.72 31.35
N GLU A 48 -6.97 19.16 31.29
CA GLU A 48 -8.15 18.38 31.67
C GLU A 48 -9.39 18.83 30.85
N GLY A 49 -10.42 17.99 30.81
CA GLY A 49 -11.69 18.32 30.16
C GLY A 49 -12.45 19.40 30.94
N VAL A 50 -13.09 20.32 30.20
CA VAL A 50 -13.86 21.43 30.80
C VAL A 50 -15.26 21.48 30.19
N HIS A 51 -16.19 22.18 30.84
CA HIS A 51 -17.56 22.33 30.33
C HIS A 51 -17.56 23.02 28.95
N SER A 52 -18.12 22.35 27.94
CA SER A 52 -18.08 22.82 26.56
C SER A 52 -18.81 24.15 26.34
N GLY A 53 -19.93 24.37 27.04
CA GLY A 53 -20.69 25.63 26.99
C GLY A 53 -19.89 26.84 27.43
N SER A 54 -19.02 26.69 28.42
CA SER A 54 -18.12 27.77 28.90
C SER A 54 -16.87 27.91 28.01
N ALA A 55 -16.42 26.85 27.38
CA ALA A 55 -15.17 26.83 26.64
C ALA A 55 -15.31 27.13 25.13
N THR A 56 -16.46 26.80 24.54
CA THR A 56 -16.69 27.01 23.10
C THR A 56 -16.57 28.49 22.72
N GLY A 57 -15.73 28.77 21.72
CA GLY A 57 -15.43 30.14 21.29
C GLY A 57 -14.23 30.77 21.99
N ILE A 58 -13.78 30.21 23.11
CA ILE A 58 -12.60 30.65 23.88
C ILE A 58 -11.44 29.66 23.71
N VAL A 59 -11.71 28.36 23.95
CA VAL A 59 -10.72 27.28 23.83
C VAL A 59 -10.76 26.72 22.40
N PRO A 60 -9.60 26.57 21.72
CA PRO A 60 -9.57 25.92 20.41
C PRO A 60 -9.87 24.42 20.55
N SER A 61 -10.65 23.89 19.59
CA SER A 61 -10.96 22.45 19.57
C SER A 61 -9.79 21.64 19.06
N CYS A 62 -9.34 20.61 19.80
CA CYS A 62 -8.31 19.66 19.36
C CYS A 62 -8.67 19.04 18.01
N PHE A 63 -9.93 18.62 17.81
CA PHE A 63 -10.39 18.02 16.56
C PHE A 63 -10.35 19.00 15.38
N ARG A 64 -10.61 20.29 15.58
CA ARG A 64 -10.45 21.31 14.55
C ARG A 64 -8.97 21.44 14.15
N ILE A 65 -8.08 21.46 15.12
CA ILE A 65 -6.62 21.54 14.87
C ILE A 65 -6.15 20.31 14.14
N LEU A 66 -6.57 19.10 14.52
CA LEU A 66 -6.27 17.86 13.78
C LEU A 66 -6.70 17.97 12.31
N ARG A 67 -7.94 18.43 12.03
CA ARG A 67 -8.39 18.64 10.65
C ARG A 67 -7.48 19.62 9.88
N GLN A 68 -7.09 20.73 10.51
CA GLN A 68 -6.19 21.70 9.89
C GLN A 68 -4.81 21.10 9.59
N LEU A 69 -4.27 20.27 10.48
CA LEU A 69 -3.00 19.57 10.26
C LEU A 69 -3.12 18.52 9.16
N LEU A 70 -4.21 17.76 9.12
CA LEU A 70 -4.48 16.83 8.01
C LEU A 70 -4.63 17.56 6.68
N SER A 71 -5.42 18.65 6.61
CA SER A 71 -5.58 19.46 5.40
C SER A 71 -4.28 20.12 4.91
N ARG A 72 -3.27 20.22 5.78
CA ARG A 72 -1.92 20.67 5.40
C ARG A 72 -1.19 19.64 4.54
N ILE A 73 -1.40 18.37 4.81
CA ILE A 73 -0.69 17.26 4.15
C ILE A 73 -1.54 16.53 3.10
N GLU A 74 -2.86 16.73 3.10
CA GLU A 74 -3.80 16.08 2.19
C GLU A 74 -4.76 17.12 1.60
N ASP A 75 -5.11 16.97 0.35
CA ASP A 75 -6.18 17.74 -0.27
C ASP A 75 -7.53 17.11 0.05
N GLU A 76 -8.40 17.85 0.70
CA GLU A 76 -9.69 17.37 1.22
C GLU A 76 -10.66 16.91 0.12
N THR A 77 -10.47 17.36 -1.11
CA THR A 77 -11.36 17.06 -2.24
C THR A 77 -10.89 15.85 -3.02
N SER A 78 -9.58 15.84 -3.34
CA SER A 78 -9.00 14.78 -4.19
C SER A 78 -8.42 13.61 -3.39
N GLY A 79 -8.10 13.81 -2.10
CA GLY A 79 -7.35 12.84 -1.29
C GLY A 79 -5.87 12.76 -1.63
N ASN A 80 -5.36 13.60 -2.52
CA ASN A 80 -3.95 13.61 -2.88
C ASN A 80 -3.11 14.23 -1.76
N LEU A 81 -1.95 13.64 -1.48
CA LEU A 81 -1.01 14.21 -0.50
C LEU A 81 -0.31 15.43 -1.08
N LYS A 82 -0.10 16.46 -0.23
CA LYS A 82 0.53 17.73 -0.58
C LYS A 82 2.02 17.79 -0.22
N VAL A 83 2.56 16.74 0.38
CA VAL A 83 3.97 16.62 0.76
C VAL A 83 4.74 16.11 -0.45
N GLU A 84 5.43 16.99 -1.16
CA GLU A 84 6.12 16.67 -2.41
C GLU A 84 7.18 15.57 -2.24
N ASP A 85 7.89 15.57 -1.11
CA ASP A 85 8.89 14.56 -0.76
C ASP A 85 8.34 13.12 -0.69
N LEU A 86 7.01 12.93 -0.74
CA LEU A 86 6.38 11.60 -0.77
C LEU A 86 6.18 11.06 -2.20
N TYR A 87 6.43 11.86 -3.21
CA TYR A 87 6.26 11.45 -4.61
C TYR A 87 7.59 11.03 -5.23
N VAL A 88 7.51 10.06 -6.12
CA VAL A 88 8.63 9.57 -6.93
C VAL A 88 8.22 9.56 -8.39
N GLU A 89 9.21 9.60 -9.27
CA GLU A 89 8.97 9.33 -10.70
C GLU A 89 8.60 7.86 -10.88
N ILE A 90 7.50 7.63 -11.60
CA ILE A 90 7.03 6.27 -11.91
C ILE A 90 7.75 5.78 -13.16
N PRO A 91 8.53 4.70 -13.11
CA PRO A 91 9.24 4.18 -14.26
C PRO A 91 8.28 3.88 -15.44
N GLU A 92 8.70 4.21 -16.67
CA GLU A 92 7.87 4.04 -17.88
C GLU A 92 7.35 2.60 -18.02
N GLN A 93 8.21 1.59 -17.80
CA GLN A 93 7.79 0.19 -17.81
C GLN A 93 6.63 -0.10 -16.84
N ARG A 94 6.62 0.53 -15.66
CA ARG A 94 5.54 0.35 -14.68
C ARG A 94 4.26 1.03 -15.11
N GLN A 95 4.37 2.17 -15.79
CA GLN A 95 3.21 2.84 -16.38
C GLN A 95 2.58 1.99 -17.49
N GLU A 96 3.40 1.40 -18.38
CA GLU A 96 2.91 0.47 -19.42
C GLU A 96 2.26 -0.77 -18.82
N GLN A 97 2.87 -1.38 -17.80
CA GLN A 97 2.28 -2.50 -17.06
C GLN A 97 0.94 -2.14 -16.43
N ALA A 98 0.82 -0.94 -15.86
CA ALA A 98 -0.43 -0.46 -15.27
C ALA A 98 -1.52 -0.23 -16.34
N LYS A 99 -1.17 0.24 -17.55
CA LYS A 99 -2.11 0.36 -18.68
C LYS A 99 -2.65 -1.00 -19.10
N LEU A 100 -1.77 -1.98 -19.33
CA LEU A 100 -2.18 -3.34 -19.69
C LEU A 100 -3.02 -4.00 -18.59
N ALA A 101 -2.63 -3.84 -17.32
CA ALA A 101 -3.42 -4.34 -16.20
C ALA A 101 -4.80 -3.66 -16.11
N ALA A 102 -4.90 -2.36 -16.42
CA ALA A 102 -6.17 -1.64 -16.45
C ALA A 102 -7.13 -2.18 -17.52
N GLU A 103 -6.62 -2.50 -18.72
CA GLU A 103 -7.42 -3.11 -19.79
C GLU A 103 -7.97 -4.49 -19.37
N VAL A 104 -7.12 -5.32 -18.73
CA VAL A 104 -7.49 -6.67 -18.31
C VAL A 104 -8.47 -6.66 -17.14
N LEU A 105 -8.25 -5.79 -16.16
CA LEU A 105 -9.04 -5.75 -14.91
C LEU A 105 -10.32 -4.95 -15.06
N SER A 106 -10.30 -3.90 -15.88
CA SER A 106 -11.45 -3.01 -16.05
C SER A 106 -12.04 -2.59 -14.69
N GLU A 107 -13.35 -2.52 -14.58
CA GLU A 107 -14.06 -2.12 -13.35
C GLU A 107 -13.87 -3.08 -12.16
N SER A 108 -13.33 -4.29 -12.37
CA SER A 108 -13.06 -5.22 -11.26
C SER A 108 -12.07 -4.64 -10.23
N VAL A 109 -11.24 -3.66 -10.61
CA VAL A 109 -10.31 -2.95 -9.72
C VAL A 109 -11.03 -2.37 -8.52
N TYR A 110 -12.22 -1.78 -8.71
CA TYR A 110 -12.98 -1.17 -7.61
C TYR A 110 -14.23 -1.97 -7.23
N ARG A 111 -14.84 -2.75 -8.14
CA ARG A 111 -16.03 -3.56 -7.84
C ARG A 111 -15.81 -4.65 -6.81
N LYS A 112 -14.56 -5.03 -6.55
CA LYS A 112 -14.20 -6.00 -5.51
C LYS A 112 -14.45 -5.51 -4.08
N PHE A 113 -14.66 -4.21 -3.87
CA PHE A 113 -14.91 -3.64 -2.55
C PHE A 113 -16.41 -3.58 -2.22
N PRO A 114 -16.80 -3.77 -0.96
CA PRO A 114 -18.20 -3.75 -0.52
C PRO A 114 -18.72 -2.31 -0.39
N TRP A 115 -18.93 -1.65 -1.52
CA TRP A 115 -19.44 -0.29 -1.56
C TRP A 115 -20.85 -0.19 -0.97
N VAL A 116 -21.16 0.94 -0.33
CA VAL A 116 -22.54 1.33 -0.09
C VAL A 116 -23.12 1.98 -1.35
N ASP A 117 -24.43 1.89 -1.56
CA ASP A 117 -25.13 2.18 -2.83
C ASP A 117 -24.78 3.52 -3.51
N THR A 118 -24.42 4.53 -2.73
CA THR A 118 -24.14 5.90 -3.21
C THR A 118 -22.66 6.24 -3.30
N SER A 119 -21.78 5.33 -2.89
CA SER A 119 -20.35 5.55 -2.92
C SER A 119 -19.77 5.14 -4.27
N ALA A 120 -18.71 5.84 -4.70
CA ALA A 120 -18.02 5.60 -5.96
C ALA A 120 -16.50 5.69 -5.78
N ALA A 121 -15.76 5.13 -6.74
CA ALA A 121 -14.32 5.29 -6.83
C ALA A 121 -13.96 6.77 -7.11
N PRO A 122 -12.80 7.26 -6.64
CA PRO A 122 -12.40 8.67 -6.79
C PRO A 122 -12.04 9.07 -8.23
N SER A 123 -11.97 8.10 -9.15
CA SER A 123 -11.68 8.31 -10.57
C SER A 123 -12.43 7.29 -11.42
N GLU A 124 -12.83 7.70 -12.63
CA GLU A 124 -13.36 6.80 -13.66
C GLU A 124 -12.24 6.07 -14.42
N SER A 125 -11.02 6.60 -14.40
CA SER A 125 -9.87 6.01 -15.07
C SER A 125 -9.30 4.85 -14.26
N ILE A 126 -9.43 3.64 -14.75
CA ILE A 126 -8.87 2.43 -14.12
C ILE A 126 -7.35 2.52 -14.00
N TYR A 127 -6.68 3.06 -15.01
CA TYR A 127 -5.24 3.31 -15.00
C TYR A 127 -4.83 4.22 -13.82
N GLU A 128 -5.54 5.33 -13.62
CA GLU A 128 -5.27 6.25 -12.51
C GLU A 128 -5.52 5.59 -11.16
N LEU A 129 -6.58 4.78 -11.03
CA LEU A 129 -6.85 4.01 -9.81
C LEU A 129 -5.74 3.02 -9.48
N LEU A 130 -5.19 2.34 -10.50
CA LEU A 130 -4.05 1.43 -10.32
C LEU A 130 -2.78 2.18 -9.90
N LEU A 131 -2.47 3.33 -10.51
CA LEU A 131 -1.33 4.14 -10.09
C LEU A 131 -1.51 4.69 -8.67
N ASN A 132 -2.70 5.13 -8.30
CA ASN A 132 -3.02 5.57 -6.94
C ASN A 132 -2.84 4.43 -5.93
N ASN A 133 -3.21 3.21 -6.32
CA ASN A 133 -3.07 2.04 -5.45
C ASN A 133 -1.64 1.49 -5.36
N ASN A 134 -0.82 1.62 -6.42
CA ASN A 134 0.45 0.91 -6.54
C ASN A 134 1.69 1.80 -6.43
N TRP A 135 1.59 3.09 -6.83
CA TRP A 135 2.75 3.96 -7.01
C TRP A 135 2.64 5.32 -6.35
N ARG A 136 1.43 5.83 -6.09
CA ARG A 136 1.26 7.14 -5.45
C ARG A 136 1.11 6.99 -3.94
N PRO A 137 1.56 7.98 -3.16
CA PRO A 137 1.35 7.98 -1.72
C PRO A 137 -0.14 8.14 -1.38
N GLY A 138 -0.56 7.59 -0.26
CA GLY A 138 -1.93 7.73 0.22
C GLY A 138 -2.00 7.70 1.73
N LEU A 139 -3.01 8.35 2.31
CA LEU A 139 -3.25 8.43 3.75
C LEU A 139 -4.57 7.74 4.10
N THR A 140 -4.57 7.02 5.23
CA THR A 140 -5.77 6.51 5.87
C THR A 140 -5.69 6.76 7.38
N VAL A 141 -6.76 7.28 7.97
CA VAL A 141 -6.92 7.35 9.42
C VAL A 141 -7.49 6.02 9.89
N THR A 142 -6.74 5.27 10.69
CA THR A 142 -7.09 3.90 11.09
C THR A 142 -7.55 3.79 12.54
N GLY A 143 -7.47 4.85 13.30
CA GLY A 143 -7.93 4.86 14.69
C GLY A 143 -7.99 6.26 15.28
N ALA A 144 -8.73 6.41 16.38
CA ALA A 144 -8.85 7.66 17.12
C ALA A 144 -8.94 7.39 18.63
N ASP A 145 -8.22 8.18 19.40
CA ASP A 145 -8.27 8.22 20.87
C ASP A 145 -8.66 9.63 21.35
N GLY A 146 -9.14 9.72 22.60
CA GLY A 146 -9.58 10.97 23.21
C GLY A 146 -10.96 11.43 22.75
N MET A 147 -11.68 10.59 21.98
CA MET A 147 -13.07 10.79 21.61
C MET A 147 -13.90 9.68 22.24
N PRO A 148 -14.73 9.94 23.25
CA PRO A 148 -15.58 8.93 23.83
C PRO A 148 -16.62 8.44 22.81
N ALA A 149 -17.06 7.19 22.95
CA ALA A 149 -18.19 6.69 22.18
C ALA A 149 -19.41 7.61 22.38
N THR A 150 -20.21 7.82 21.34
CA THR A 150 -21.31 8.78 21.34
C THR A 150 -22.30 8.58 22.51
N ILE A 151 -22.51 7.32 22.92
CA ILE A 151 -23.37 6.98 24.06
C ILE A 151 -22.79 7.47 25.41
N ASN A 152 -21.48 7.67 25.51
CA ASN A 152 -20.77 8.11 26.71
C ASN A 152 -20.32 9.58 26.59
N ALA A 153 -20.61 10.25 25.47
CA ALA A 153 -20.21 11.62 25.23
C ALA A 153 -21.13 12.58 25.99
N GLY A 154 -20.49 13.54 26.68
CA GLY A 154 -21.18 14.62 27.40
C GLY A 154 -20.79 16.00 26.91
N ASN A 155 -21.26 17.05 27.58
CA ASN A 155 -20.98 18.44 27.26
C ASN A 155 -19.56 18.86 27.71
N THR A 156 -18.54 18.10 27.25
CA THR A 156 -17.12 18.32 27.62
C THR A 156 -16.31 18.75 26.42
N MET A 157 -15.54 19.83 26.55
CA MET A 157 -14.46 20.18 25.65
C MET A 157 -13.29 19.24 25.95
N LEU A 158 -12.87 18.48 24.95
CA LEU A 158 -11.82 17.49 25.10
C LEU A 158 -10.45 18.17 25.22
N PRO A 159 -9.60 17.74 26.19
CA PRO A 159 -8.27 18.33 26.41
C PRO A 159 -7.26 17.93 25.34
N SER A 160 -7.39 16.73 24.82
CA SER A 160 -6.53 16.17 23.76
C SER A 160 -7.31 15.22 22.86
N THR A 161 -6.78 15.02 21.66
CA THR A 161 -7.29 14.03 20.71
C THR A 161 -6.11 13.48 19.90
N ARG A 162 -6.15 12.17 19.61
CA ARG A 162 -5.09 11.47 18.86
C ARG A 162 -5.70 10.72 17.69
N LEU A 163 -5.02 10.74 16.55
CA LEU A 163 -5.36 9.93 15.38
C LEU A 163 -4.19 9.00 15.02
N LYS A 164 -4.53 7.75 14.72
CA LYS A 164 -3.61 6.79 14.10
C LYS A 164 -3.61 7.03 12.61
N LEU A 165 -2.47 7.40 12.05
CA LEU A 165 -2.27 7.64 10.62
C LEU A 165 -1.50 6.47 10.01
N SER A 166 -1.95 6.04 8.84
CA SER A 166 -1.28 5.02 8.03
C SER A 166 -1.07 5.57 6.62
N PHE A 167 0.19 5.73 6.24
CA PHE A 167 0.57 6.18 4.91
C PHE A 167 1.05 4.99 4.08
N ARG A 168 0.58 4.90 2.85
CA ARG A 168 1.19 4.04 1.85
C ARG A 168 2.21 4.85 1.07
N LEU A 169 3.40 4.28 0.92
CA LEU A 169 4.55 4.96 0.30
C LEU A 169 4.83 4.36 -1.09
N PRO A 170 5.28 5.17 -2.05
CA PRO A 170 5.75 4.66 -3.34
C PRO A 170 6.83 3.58 -3.17
N PRO A 171 6.93 2.62 -4.12
CA PRO A 171 7.84 1.48 -4.01
C PRO A 171 9.33 1.83 -3.86
N THR A 172 9.76 2.95 -4.42
CA THR A 172 11.18 3.37 -4.44
C THR A 172 11.50 4.48 -3.45
N LEU A 173 10.50 4.93 -2.67
CA LEU A 173 10.71 5.98 -1.67
C LEU A 173 11.38 5.41 -0.42
N ASP A 174 12.44 6.09 0.02
CA ASP A 174 13.07 5.80 1.31
C ASP A 174 12.09 6.10 2.46
N ALA A 175 11.90 5.12 3.35
CA ALA A 175 10.93 5.21 4.42
C ALA A 175 11.32 6.24 5.51
N ASP A 176 12.60 6.45 5.75
CA ASP A 176 13.09 7.42 6.73
C ASP A 176 12.96 8.85 6.19
N VAL A 177 13.18 9.04 4.89
CA VAL A 177 12.90 10.32 4.20
C VAL A 177 11.41 10.64 4.31
N ALA A 178 10.54 9.69 4.01
CA ALA A 178 9.09 9.85 4.14
C ALA A 178 8.67 10.19 5.59
N ALA A 179 9.19 9.45 6.57
CA ALA A 179 8.90 9.68 7.98
C ALA A 179 9.32 11.09 8.45
N THR A 180 10.49 11.53 8.01
CA THR A 180 11.02 12.87 8.31
C THR A 180 10.16 13.96 7.68
N ALA A 181 9.77 13.82 6.42
CA ALA A 181 8.96 14.80 5.71
C ALA A 181 7.55 14.93 6.32
N VAL A 182 6.87 13.82 6.59
CA VAL A 182 5.55 13.81 7.24
C VAL A 182 5.63 14.42 8.64
N LYS A 183 6.62 14.02 9.44
CA LYS A 183 6.80 14.54 10.78
C LYS A 183 7.03 16.06 10.76
N LYS A 184 7.90 16.56 9.88
CA LYS A 184 8.16 17.97 9.70
C LYS A 184 6.88 18.74 9.34
N ALA A 185 6.09 18.21 8.39
CA ALA A 185 4.87 18.87 7.95
C ALA A 185 3.78 18.93 9.03
N LEU A 186 3.68 17.90 9.89
CA LEU A 186 2.66 17.83 10.95
C LEU A 186 3.07 18.55 12.24
N ASP A 187 4.35 18.56 12.59
CA ASP A 187 4.84 19.19 13.84
C ASP A 187 5.07 20.71 13.70
N ALA A 188 5.24 21.23 12.47
CA ALA A 188 5.55 22.63 12.24
C ALA A 188 4.33 23.53 12.53
N ASP A 189 4.58 24.65 13.23
CA ASP A 189 3.64 25.75 13.45
C ASP A 189 2.20 25.30 13.74
N PRO A 190 1.96 24.60 14.86
CA PRO A 190 0.61 24.13 15.20
C PRO A 190 -0.36 25.31 15.32
N PRO A 191 -1.57 25.21 14.74
CA PRO A 191 -2.57 26.26 14.87
C PRO A 191 -2.83 26.61 16.34
N THR A 192 -2.99 27.93 16.64
CA THR A 192 -3.26 28.45 17.98
C THR A 192 -2.22 28.07 19.05
N PHE A 193 -0.97 27.78 18.62
CA PHE A 193 0.12 27.35 19.51
C PHE A 193 -0.20 26.11 20.34
N ALA A 194 -1.11 25.25 19.84
CA ALA A 194 -1.43 23.99 20.48
C ALA A 194 -0.20 23.06 20.53
N LYS A 195 -0.16 22.19 21.51
CA LYS A 195 0.85 21.12 21.52
C LYS A 195 0.43 20.05 20.52
N ALA A 196 1.08 20.01 19.37
CA ALA A 196 0.88 18.98 18.35
C ALA A 196 2.16 18.17 18.16
N HIS A 197 2.02 16.86 17.98
CA HIS A 197 3.17 15.99 17.78
C HIS A 197 2.79 14.75 16.97
N PHE A 198 3.54 14.47 15.91
CA PHE A 198 3.46 13.21 15.17
C PHE A 198 4.57 12.25 15.63
N LYS A 199 4.17 11.17 16.28
CA LYS A 199 5.07 10.09 16.71
C LYS A 199 5.04 8.96 15.68
N VAL A 200 6.13 8.79 14.95
CA VAL A 200 6.32 7.63 14.07
C VAL A 200 6.40 6.35 14.90
N GLU A 201 5.69 5.32 14.49
CA GLU A 201 5.73 3.99 15.12
C GLU A 201 6.46 2.97 14.26
N SER A 202 6.25 3.02 12.95
CA SER A 202 6.89 2.12 11.99
C SER A 202 7.05 2.82 10.67
N ALA A 203 8.20 2.61 10.03
CA ALA A 203 8.47 3.01 8.66
C ALA A 203 9.12 1.83 7.93
N MET A 204 8.53 1.40 6.82
CA MET A 204 8.98 0.27 6.01
C MET A 204 9.03 0.71 4.56
N ALA A 205 10.18 0.53 3.92
CA ALA A 205 10.34 0.80 2.50
C ALA A 205 9.49 -0.14 1.65
N GLY A 206 9.15 0.32 0.46
CA GLY A 206 8.57 -0.51 -0.57
C GLY A 206 9.65 -1.33 -1.30
N TRP A 207 9.26 -1.88 -2.42
CA TRP A 207 10.17 -2.59 -3.30
C TRP A 207 9.72 -2.45 -4.76
N ASN A 208 10.68 -2.25 -5.65
CA ASN A 208 10.51 -2.28 -7.09
C ASN A 208 11.39 -3.35 -7.67
N ALA A 209 10.80 -4.33 -8.36
CA ALA A 209 11.55 -5.42 -8.99
C ALA A 209 12.57 -4.87 -10.00
N PRO A 210 13.71 -5.52 -10.19
CA PRO A 210 14.57 -5.25 -11.33
C PRO A 210 13.81 -5.43 -12.65
N ALA A 211 14.34 -4.92 -13.74
CA ALA A 211 13.79 -5.18 -15.07
C ALA A 211 13.72 -6.69 -15.30
N ILE A 212 12.58 -7.14 -15.83
CA ILE A 212 12.40 -8.58 -16.10
C ILE A 212 13.31 -8.96 -17.26
N ALA A 213 14.11 -10.01 -17.07
CA ALA A 213 14.97 -10.53 -18.12
C ALA A 213 14.14 -11.24 -19.21
N ASP A 214 14.56 -11.12 -20.47
CA ASP A 214 13.84 -11.63 -21.65
C ASP A 214 13.46 -13.11 -21.49
N TRP A 215 14.37 -13.93 -20.96
CA TRP A 215 14.10 -15.36 -20.76
C TRP A 215 12.93 -15.60 -19.78
N LEU A 216 12.85 -14.80 -18.70
CA LEU A 216 11.76 -14.94 -17.70
C LEU A 216 10.44 -14.44 -18.25
N GLU A 217 10.46 -13.32 -18.99
CA GLU A 217 9.26 -12.80 -19.67
C GLU A 217 8.69 -13.81 -20.67
N VAL A 218 9.57 -14.37 -21.54
CA VAL A 218 9.18 -15.41 -22.52
C VAL A 218 8.66 -16.65 -21.82
N SER A 219 9.31 -17.11 -20.75
CA SER A 219 8.88 -18.28 -19.98
C SER A 219 7.52 -18.07 -19.31
N MET A 220 7.30 -16.92 -18.65
CA MET A 220 6.01 -16.60 -18.03
C MET A 220 4.89 -16.49 -19.07
N MET A 221 5.16 -15.87 -20.21
CA MET A 221 4.21 -15.77 -21.32
C MET A 221 3.81 -17.17 -21.84
N LYS A 222 4.80 -18.02 -22.11
CA LYS A 222 4.61 -19.41 -22.53
C LYS A 222 3.81 -20.21 -21.51
N ALA A 223 4.16 -20.11 -20.25
CA ALA A 223 3.47 -20.80 -19.17
C ALA A 223 2.02 -20.34 -19.03
N SER A 224 1.78 -19.02 -19.02
CA SER A 224 0.42 -18.48 -18.94
C SER A 224 -0.43 -18.90 -20.14
N GLN A 225 0.12 -18.80 -21.35
CA GLN A 225 -0.56 -19.22 -22.57
C GLN A 225 -0.87 -20.73 -22.55
N GLY A 226 0.06 -21.56 -22.07
CA GLY A 226 -0.09 -23.01 -22.03
C GLY A 226 -1.11 -23.52 -21.01
N PHE A 227 -1.23 -22.88 -19.86
CA PHE A 227 -2.10 -23.37 -18.77
C PHE A 227 -3.37 -22.53 -18.55
N PHE A 228 -3.40 -21.30 -19.04
CA PHE A 228 -4.54 -20.40 -18.89
C PHE A 228 -5.17 -19.96 -20.21
N ASP A 229 -4.54 -20.24 -21.35
CA ASP A 229 -4.94 -19.76 -22.68
C ASP A 229 -4.94 -18.23 -22.83
N LYS A 230 -4.20 -17.53 -21.96
CA LYS A 230 -4.10 -16.07 -21.91
C LYS A 230 -2.66 -15.62 -21.61
N PRO A 231 -2.25 -14.43 -22.05
CA PRO A 231 -0.93 -13.90 -21.76
C PRO A 231 -0.75 -13.64 -20.26
N SER A 232 0.49 -13.67 -19.79
CA SER A 232 0.85 -13.21 -18.45
C SER A 232 0.69 -11.69 -18.33
N VAL A 233 0.35 -11.22 -17.13
CA VAL A 233 0.17 -9.79 -16.82
C VAL A 233 1.01 -9.40 -15.61
N TYR A 234 1.52 -8.18 -15.65
CA TYR A 234 2.35 -7.59 -14.62
C TYR A 234 1.63 -6.45 -13.93
N MET A 235 1.78 -6.35 -12.60
CA MET A 235 1.21 -5.24 -11.86
C MET A 235 1.98 -4.96 -10.56
N GLY A 236 1.94 -3.72 -10.08
CA GLY A 236 2.26 -3.42 -8.71
C GLY A 236 1.12 -3.85 -7.78
N THR A 237 1.41 -4.00 -6.49
CA THR A 237 0.39 -4.20 -5.47
C THR A 237 0.45 -3.12 -4.38
N GLY A 238 -0.72 -2.86 -3.79
CA GLY A 238 -0.85 -1.89 -2.70
C GLY A 238 -0.29 -2.39 -1.36
N GLY A 239 0.01 -3.69 -1.28
CA GLY A 239 0.56 -4.33 -0.09
C GLY A 239 2.05 -4.11 0.10
N THR A 240 2.55 -4.48 1.29
CA THR A 240 3.97 -4.43 1.65
C THR A 240 4.41 -5.82 2.03
N ILE A 241 5.46 -6.33 1.38
CA ILE A 241 6.12 -7.59 1.74
C ILE A 241 7.59 -7.25 2.06
N PRO A 242 7.92 -6.93 3.32
CA PRO A 242 9.25 -6.41 3.69
C PRO A 242 10.40 -7.36 3.31
N PHE A 243 10.12 -8.67 3.28
CA PHE A 243 11.10 -9.69 2.91
C PHE A 243 11.61 -9.54 1.46
N MET A 244 10.80 -8.99 0.55
CA MET A 244 11.20 -8.82 -0.86
C MET A 244 12.26 -7.74 -1.04
N GLY A 245 12.16 -6.63 -0.28
CA GLY A 245 13.21 -5.60 -0.26
C GLY A 245 14.55 -6.19 0.18
N MET A 246 14.55 -6.92 1.29
CA MET A 246 15.74 -7.58 1.82
C MET A 246 16.35 -8.60 0.84
N LEU A 247 15.53 -9.39 0.15
CA LEU A 247 16.02 -10.32 -0.88
C LEU A 247 16.59 -9.58 -2.11
N GLY A 248 15.94 -8.48 -2.54
CA GLY A 248 16.43 -7.66 -3.64
C GLY A 248 17.79 -7.01 -3.35
N GLU A 249 17.99 -6.53 -2.12
CA GLU A 249 19.29 -5.99 -1.67
C GLU A 249 20.38 -7.09 -1.59
N GLN A 250 20.01 -8.25 -1.06
CA GLN A 250 20.94 -9.37 -0.90
C GLN A 250 21.34 -10.00 -2.25
N PHE A 251 20.40 -10.08 -3.21
CA PHE A 251 20.57 -10.74 -4.49
C PHE A 251 20.19 -9.81 -5.66
N PRO A 252 20.94 -8.72 -5.89
CA PRO A 252 20.57 -7.69 -6.88
C PRO A 252 20.55 -8.21 -8.33
N GLU A 253 21.28 -9.29 -8.62
CA GLU A 253 21.32 -9.91 -9.95
C GLU A 253 20.22 -10.99 -10.14
N ALA A 254 19.49 -11.34 -9.11
CA ALA A 254 18.43 -12.33 -9.20
C ALA A 254 17.22 -11.77 -9.94
N GLN A 255 16.54 -12.62 -10.70
CA GLN A 255 15.21 -12.35 -11.21
C GLN A 255 14.15 -12.78 -10.19
N PHE A 256 12.99 -12.15 -10.25
CA PHE A 256 11.93 -12.39 -9.28
C PHE A 256 10.61 -12.74 -9.98
N LEU A 257 10.09 -13.93 -9.67
CA LEU A 257 8.72 -14.33 -9.98
C LEU A 257 7.88 -14.25 -8.71
N ILE A 258 7.22 -13.11 -8.50
CA ILE A 258 6.34 -12.90 -7.37
C ILE A 258 4.90 -13.04 -7.86
N THR A 259 4.20 -14.04 -7.36
CA THR A 259 2.86 -14.39 -7.79
C THR A 259 2.08 -15.00 -6.63
N GLY A 260 0.80 -15.25 -6.80
CA GLY A 260 0.00 -15.84 -5.73
C GLY A 260 -1.44 -16.12 -6.12
N LEU A 261 -2.24 -16.46 -5.12
CA LEU A 261 -3.62 -16.91 -5.25
C LEU A 261 -4.65 -15.99 -4.60
N LEU A 262 -4.22 -14.90 -3.97
CA LEU A 262 -5.12 -13.91 -3.38
C LEU A 262 -5.74 -13.05 -4.48
N GLY A 263 -6.82 -13.55 -5.05
CA GLY A 263 -7.56 -12.92 -6.14
C GLY A 263 -8.89 -12.31 -5.69
N PRO A 264 -9.74 -11.90 -6.63
CA PRO A 264 -11.02 -11.29 -6.32
C PRO A 264 -11.87 -12.16 -5.39
N ASN A 265 -12.46 -11.52 -4.38
CA ASN A 265 -13.33 -12.14 -3.37
C ASN A 265 -12.67 -13.20 -2.46
N SER A 266 -11.35 -13.38 -2.53
CA SER A 266 -10.65 -14.33 -1.63
C SER A 266 -10.72 -13.93 -0.16
N ASN A 267 -11.01 -12.65 0.13
CA ASN A 267 -11.15 -12.09 1.47
C ASN A 267 -9.91 -12.31 2.37
N ALA A 268 -8.72 -12.05 1.81
CA ALA A 268 -7.45 -12.19 2.51
C ALA A 268 -7.47 -11.51 3.89
N HIS A 269 -7.02 -12.22 4.93
CA HIS A 269 -7.04 -11.81 6.34
C HIS A 269 -8.44 -11.55 6.91
N GLY A 270 -9.50 -11.97 6.22
CA GLY A 270 -10.88 -11.82 6.63
C GLY A 270 -11.59 -13.14 6.92
N PRO A 271 -12.84 -13.09 7.44
CA PRO A 271 -13.66 -14.28 7.61
C PRO A 271 -13.95 -14.98 6.28
N ASN A 272 -13.93 -16.31 6.28
CA ASN A 272 -14.19 -17.14 5.09
C ASN A 272 -13.20 -16.89 3.94
N GLU A 273 -11.94 -16.59 4.24
CA GLU A 273 -10.89 -16.59 3.23
C GLU A 273 -10.86 -17.94 2.49
N PHE A 274 -10.76 -17.90 1.17
CA PHE A 274 -10.75 -19.12 0.36
C PHE A 274 -9.53 -19.22 -0.55
N LEU A 275 -9.19 -20.46 -0.91
CA LEU A 275 -8.21 -20.80 -1.93
C LEU A 275 -8.93 -21.22 -3.23
N HIS A 276 -8.58 -20.58 -4.35
CA HIS A 276 -9.08 -20.98 -5.66
C HIS A 276 -8.27 -22.18 -6.20
N ILE A 277 -8.75 -23.40 -5.97
CA ILE A 277 -8.02 -24.66 -6.23
C ILE A 277 -7.56 -24.78 -7.69
N GLU A 278 -8.43 -24.50 -8.66
CA GLU A 278 -8.08 -24.62 -10.09
C GLU A 278 -6.99 -23.62 -10.50
N LYS A 279 -7.04 -22.38 -10.00
CA LYS A 279 -5.95 -21.42 -10.18
C LYS A 279 -4.66 -21.94 -9.56
N GLY A 280 -4.75 -22.52 -8.36
CA GLY A 280 -3.59 -23.09 -7.65
C GLY A 280 -2.90 -24.18 -8.47
N LYS A 281 -3.65 -25.10 -9.06
CA LYS A 281 -3.11 -26.15 -9.96
C LYS A 281 -2.40 -25.54 -11.17
N LYS A 282 -3.07 -24.61 -11.88
CA LYS A 282 -2.49 -23.93 -13.05
C LYS A 282 -1.25 -23.12 -12.70
N LEU A 283 -1.28 -22.39 -11.57
CA LEU A 283 -0.12 -21.63 -11.09
C LEU A 283 1.07 -22.54 -10.78
N THR A 284 0.82 -23.72 -10.15
CA THR A 284 1.86 -24.72 -9.89
C THR A 284 2.51 -25.18 -11.19
N CYS A 285 1.71 -25.43 -12.24
CA CYS A 285 2.22 -25.80 -13.55
C CYS A 285 3.04 -24.66 -14.19
N CYS A 286 2.59 -23.40 -14.06
CA CYS A 286 3.35 -22.23 -14.55
C CYS A 286 4.71 -22.13 -13.85
N VAL A 287 4.74 -22.27 -12.53
CA VAL A 287 5.99 -22.22 -11.75
C VAL A 287 6.93 -23.36 -12.16
N ALA A 288 6.41 -24.58 -12.33
CA ALA A 288 7.20 -25.70 -12.80
C ALA A 288 7.81 -25.45 -14.19
N GLN A 289 7.04 -24.89 -15.12
CA GLN A 289 7.53 -24.50 -16.45
C GLN A 289 8.63 -23.43 -16.37
N VAL A 290 8.45 -22.41 -15.54
CA VAL A 290 9.48 -21.36 -15.36
C VAL A 290 10.77 -21.95 -14.76
N LEU A 291 10.67 -22.88 -13.81
CA LEU A 291 11.83 -23.56 -13.23
C LEU A 291 12.54 -24.44 -14.26
N GLU A 292 11.80 -25.16 -15.12
CA GLU A 292 12.36 -25.96 -16.22
C GLU A 292 13.08 -25.07 -17.24
N ASP A 293 12.42 -24.00 -17.70
CA ASP A 293 13.03 -23.04 -18.65
C ASP A 293 14.26 -22.35 -18.04
N HIS A 294 14.25 -22.04 -16.73
CA HIS A 294 15.39 -21.50 -16.00
C HIS A 294 16.58 -22.49 -15.96
N TYR A 295 16.31 -23.79 -15.78
CA TYR A 295 17.35 -24.82 -15.74
C TYR A 295 18.00 -25.03 -17.12
N ASN A 296 17.21 -24.91 -18.19
CA ASN A 296 17.64 -25.21 -19.56
C ASN A 296 18.22 -24.00 -20.34
N ARG A 297 18.34 -22.83 -19.72
CA ARG A 297 18.89 -21.61 -20.34
C ARG A 297 20.43 -21.57 -20.41
#